data_54ce6f2a2b0d21da76b60c8e3411ce61
#
_entry.id   54ce6f2a2b0d21da76b60c8e3411ce61
#
_cell.length_a   1.000
_cell.length_b   1.000
_cell.length_c   1.000
_cell.angle_alpha   90.00
_cell.angle_beta   90.00
_cell.angle_gamma   90.00
#
_symmetry.space_group_name_H-M   'P 1'
#
loop_
_entity.id
_entity.type
_entity.pdbx_description
1 polymer ?
#
loop_
_entity_poly.entity_id
_entity_poly.type
_entity_poly.pdbx_seq_one_letter_code
_entity_poly.pdbx_strand_id
1 'polypeptide(L)'
;EWISSIDLENAAVGHPDVSEAAAIGVAHPKWDERPIVVVVCHSSKKPEKMDILNFISKNVAKWQVPDDVIYMDEIPHTATGKISKLDLRKKLSDMNYVHPESE
;
A
#
# COMPACT_ATOMS: atom_id res chain seq x y z
N GLU A 1 -18.80 -1.66 1.99
CA GLU A 1 -18.30 -1.82 0.62
C GLU A 1 -16.85 -2.24 0.60
N TRP A 2 -16.54 -3.11 -0.32
CA TRP A 2 -15.20 -3.65 -0.43
C TRP A 2 -14.33 -2.78 -1.30
N ILE A 3 -13.12 -2.51 -0.82
CA ILE A 3 -12.08 -1.89 -1.64
C ILE A 3 -11.26 -3.03 -2.21
N SER A 4 -11.15 -3.07 -3.54
CA SER A 4 -10.40 -4.12 -4.19
C SER A 4 -8.90 -3.87 -4.02
N SER A 5 -8.23 -4.74 -3.26
CA SER A 5 -6.78 -4.62 -3.09
C SER A 5 -6.06 -4.83 -4.42
N ILE A 6 -6.62 -5.68 -5.30
CA ILE A 6 -6.04 -5.93 -6.61
C ILE A 6 -6.05 -4.66 -7.46
N ASP A 7 -7.17 -3.92 -7.44
CA ASP A 7 -7.26 -2.68 -8.19
C ASP A 7 -6.26 -1.64 -7.70
N LEU A 8 -6.11 -1.53 -6.37
CA LEU A 8 -5.13 -0.61 -5.78
C LEU A 8 -3.71 -1.00 -6.14
N GLU A 9 -3.41 -2.30 -6.07
CA GLU A 9 -2.08 -2.79 -6.40
C GLU A 9 -1.74 -2.54 -7.86
N ASN A 10 -2.68 -2.83 -8.75
CA ASN A 10 -2.47 -2.60 -10.18
C ASN A 10 -2.30 -1.12 -10.49
N ALA A 11 -3.09 -0.28 -9.85
CA ALA A 11 -2.98 1.17 -10.05
C ALA A 11 -1.62 1.68 -9.58
N ALA A 12 -1.15 1.21 -8.42
CA ALA A 12 0.14 1.65 -7.87
C ALA A 12 1.31 1.18 -8.74
N VAL A 13 1.27 -0.07 -9.18
CA VAL A 13 2.34 -0.64 -10.02
C VAL A 13 2.43 0.07 -11.38
N GLY A 14 1.31 0.66 -11.82
CA GLY A 14 1.31 1.46 -13.06
C GLY A 14 2.17 2.71 -12.98
N HIS A 15 2.51 3.17 -11.77
CA HIS A 15 3.39 4.32 -11.60
C HIS A 15 4.80 3.98 -12.09
N PRO A 16 5.43 4.85 -12.88
CA PRO A 16 6.73 4.52 -13.49
C PRO A 16 7.86 4.24 -12.50
N ASP A 17 7.76 4.78 -11.30
CA ASP A 17 8.82 4.59 -10.30
C ASP A 17 8.56 3.42 -9.34
N VAL A 18 7.43 2.73 -9.48
CA VAL A 18 7.04 1.63 -8.59
C VAL A 18 7.26 0.30 -9.28
N SER A 19 8.04 -0.60 -8.64
CA SER A 19 8.27 -1.93 -9.19
C SER A 19 7.31 -2.96 -8.62
N GLU A 20 6.92 -2.82 -7.35
CA GLU A 20 5.95 -3.72 -6.70
C GLU A 20 5.05 -2.92 -5.79
N ALA A 21 3.85 -3.42 -5.58
CA ALA A 21 2.92 -2.80 -4.66
C ALA A 21 2.03 -3.85 -4.02
N ALA A 22 1.66 -3.61 -2.77
CA ALA A 22 0.71 -4.44 -2.05
C ALA A 22 -0.24 -3.55 -1.26
N ALA A 23 -1.53 -3.83 -1.35
CA ALA A 23 -2.53 -3.09 -0.58
C ALA A 23 -3.03 -3.96 0.56
N ILE A 24 -3.07 -3.40 1.76
CA ILE A 24 -3.62 -4.10 2.93
C ILE A 24 -4.47 -3.13 3.74
N GLY A 25 -5.36 -3.71 4.56
CA GLY A 25 -6.14 -2.92 5.49
C GLY A 25 -5.41 -2.80 6.81
N VAL A 26 -5.44 -1.60 7.40
CA VAL A 26 -4.89 -1.36 8.73
C VAL A 26 -5.97 -0.76 9.62
N ALA A 27 -5.83 -0.97 10.92
CA ALA A 27 -6.81 -0.48 11.88
C ALA A 27 -6.93 1.03 11.83
N HIS A 28 -8.15 1.50 11.88
CA HIS A 28 -8.46 2.93 11.87
C HIS A 28 -9.37 3.24 13.05
N PRO A 29 -9.15 4.35 13.75
CA PRO A 29 -9.93 4.66 14.95
C PRO A 29 -11.42 4.91 14.69
N LYS A 30 -11.79 5.23 13.46
CA LYS A 30 -13.17 5.58 13.13
C LYS A 30 -13.84 4.58 12.19
N TRP A 31 -13.07 3.97 11.26
CA TRP A 31 -13.63 3.19 10.16
C TRP A 31 -13.32 1.70 10.26
N ASP A 32 -12.89 1.20 11.41
CA ASP A 32 -12.42 -0.16 11.64
C ASP A 32 -11.14 -0.44 10.86
N GLU A 33 -11.21 -0.43 9.54
CA GLU A 33 -10.04 -0.62 8.69
C GLU A 33 -10.05 0.37 7.53
N ARG A 34 -8.85 0.81 7.16
CA ARG A 34 -8.66 1.60 5.96
C ARG A 34 -7.49 1.04 5.16
N PRO A 35 -7.54 1.17 3.82
CA PRO A 35 -6.46 0.64 3.00
C PRO A 35 -5.22 1.52 3.06
N ILE A 36 -4.06 0.86 3.03
CA ILE A 36 -2.79 1.53 2.74
C ILE A 36 -2.11 0.73 1.65
N VAL A 37 -1.14 1.35 0.99
CA VAL A 37 -0.37 0.70 -0.06
C VAL A 37 1.10 0.69 0.36
N VAL A 38 1.72 -0.49 0.25
CA VAL A 38 3.17 -0.65 0.43
C VAL A 38 3.78 -0.73 -0.95
N VAL A 39 4.80 0.07 -1.22
CA VAL A 39 5.42 0.11 -2.55
C VAL A 39 6.91 -0.14 -2.46
N VAL A 40 7.44 -0.78 -3.50
CA VAL A 40 8.87 -0.95 -3.73
C VAL A 40 9.21 -0.14 -4.98
N CYS A 41 10.18 0.75 -4.89
CA CYS A 41 10.57 1.59 -6.01
C CYS A 41 11.71 0.98 -6.81
N HIS A 42 11.78 1.31 -8.12
CA HIS A 42 12.80 0.76 -9.01
C HIS A 42 14.21 1.19 -8.65
N SER A 43 14.36 2.35 -8.05
CA SER A 43 15.68 2.88 -7.71
C SER A 43 15.62 3.52 -6.34
N SER A 44 16.75 4.09 -5.91
CA SER A 44 16.78 4.82 -4.65
C SER A 44 15.91 6.08 -4.67
N LYS A 45 15.46 6.50 -5.86
CA LYS A 45 14.59 7.64 -6.00
C LYS A 45 13.18 7.26 -5.56
N LYS A 46 12.70 7.91 -4.51
CA LYS A 46 11.35 7.65 -4.00
C LYS A 46 10.46 8.84 -4.33
N PRO A 47 9.38 8.62 -5.09
CA PRO A 47 8.42 9.71 -5.32
C PRO A 47 7.73 10.06 -4.01
N GLU A 48 7.16 11.24 -3.94
CA GLU A 48 6.43 11.64 -2.75
C GLU A 48 5.14 10.84 -2.64
N LYS A 49 4.66 10.67 -1.40
CA LYS A 49 3.41 9.95 -1.18
C LYS A 49 2.26 10.52 -2.00
N MET A 50 2.18 11.84 -2.08
CA MET A 50 1.11 12.49 -2.83
C MET A 50 1.18 12.17 -4.32
N ASP A 51 2.37 12.01 -4.88
CA ASP A 51 2.50 11.63 -6.29
C ASP A 51 1.90 10.24 -6.53
N ILE A 52 2.20 9.31 -5.64
CA ILE A 52 1.68 7.95 -5.75
C ILE A 52 0.16 7.94 -5.53
N LEU A 53 -0.31 8.64 -4.51
CA LEU A 53 -1.74 8.71 -4.22
C LEU A 53 -2.51 9.37 -5.35
N ASN A 54 -1.98 10.45 -5.92
CA ASN A 54 -2.62 11.11 -7.05
C ASN A 54 -2.68 10.19 -8.27
N PHE A 55 -1.60 9.45 -8.52
CA PHE A 55 -1.57 8.49 -9.62
C PHE A 55 -2.65 7.41 -9.43
N ILE A 56 -2.73 6.85 -8.22
CA ILE A 56 -3.74 5.84 -7.93
C ILE A 56 -5.15 6.43 -8.09
N SER A 57 -5.36 7.65 -7.63
CA SER A 57 -6.69 8.27 -7.66
C SER A 57 -7.23 8.46 -9.08
N LYS A 58 -6.36 8.48 -10.08
CA LYS A 58 -6.79 8.58 -11.48
C LYS A 58 -7.33 7.26 -12.02
N ASN A 59 -7.06 6.16 -11.34
CA ASN A 59 -7.35 4.82 -11.83
C ASN A 59 -8.34 4.05 -10.96
N VAL A 60 -8.76 4.61 -9.83
CA VAL A 60 -9.73 3.95 -8.94
C VAL A 60 -10.77 4.98 -8.50
N ALA A 61 -11.87 4.50 -7.95
CA ALA A 61 -12.91 5.38 -7.43
C ALA A 61 -12.35 6.19 -6.25
N LYS A 62 -12.87 7.39 -6.07
CA LYS A 62 -12.38 8.30 -5.05
C LYS A 62 -12.37 7.69 -3.65
N TRP A 63 -13.37 6.92 -3.32
CA TRP A 63 -13.48 6.29 -2.00
C TRP A 63 -12.52 5.11 -1.82
N GLN A 64 -11.88 4.66 -2.90
CA GLN A 64 -10.91 3.56 -2.86
C GLN A 64 -9.47 4.04 -2.67
N VAL A 65 -9.22 5.34 -2.73
CA VAL A 65 -7.84 5.86 -2.61
C VAL A 65 -7.28 5.50 -1.23
N PRO A 66 -6.06 4.93 -1.19
CA PRO A 66 -5.48 4.55 0.10
C PRO A 66 -5.20 5.76 0.97
N ASP A 67 -5.18 5.52 2.28
CA ASP A 67 -4.93 6.59 3.25
C ASP A 67 -3.45 6.87 3.46
N ASP A 68 -2.57 5.94 3.10
CA ASP A 68 -1.14 6.13 3.30
C ASP A 68 -0.35 5.27 2.31
N VAL A 69 0.91 5.64 2.13
CA VAL A 69 1.86 4.89 1.29
C VAL A 69 3.10 4.61 2.13
N ILE A 70 3.51 3.34 2.15
CA ILE A 70 4.68 2.89 2.89
C ILE A 70 5.73 2.43 1.88
N TYR A 71 6.96 2.88 2.03
CA TYR A 71 8.07 2.47 1.17
C TYR A 71 8.84 1.34 1.82
N MET A 72 9.11 0.30 1.05
CA MET A 72 9.94 -0.83 1.51
C MET A 72 10.93 -1.20 0.43
N ASP A 73 12.05 -1.80 0.84
CA ASP A 73 13.04 -2.29 -0.12
C ASP A 73 12.56 -3.55 -0.81
N GLU A 74 11.78 -4.36 -0.12
CA GLU A 74 11.15 -5.54 -0.71
C GLU A 74 9.88 -5.89 0.05
N ILE A 75 8.99 -6.56 -0.64
CA ILE A 75 7.73 -7.03 -0.07
C ILE A 75 7.83 -8.55 0.10
N PRO A 76 7.45 -9.10 1.27
CA PRO A 76 7.51 -10.56 1.48
C PRO A 76 6.66 -11.32 0.47
N HIS A 77 7.19 -12.45 0.00
CA HIS A 77 6.49 -13.31 -0.95
C HIS A 77 6.38 -14.73 -0.38
N THR A 78 5.35 -15.45 -0.81
CA THR A 78 5.22 -16.86 -0.49
C THR A 78 6.15 -17.70 -1.36
N ALA A 79 6.25 -19.00 -1.05
CA ALA A 79 7.06 -19.92 -1.83
C ALA A 79 6.62 -20.00 -3.30
N THR A 80 5.37 -19.68 -3.60
CA THR A 80 4.84 -19.68 -4.96
C THR A 80 5.01 -18.36 -5.69
N GLY A 81 5.69 -17.40 -5.07
CA GLY A 81 5.98 -16.11 -5.69
C GLY A 81 4.89 -15.06 -5.52
N LYS A 82 3.84 -15.36 -4.76
CA LYS A 82 2.78 -14.39 -4.50
C LYS A 82 3.14 -13.54 -3.29
N ILE A 83 2.61 -12.31 -3.25
CA ILE A 83 2.82 -11.44 -2.10
C ILE A 83 2.20 -12.09 -0.86
N SER A 84 3.00 -12.18 0.23
CA SER A 84 2.52 -12.69 1.49
C SER A 84 1.97 -11.54 2.33
N LYS A 85 0.65 -11.37 2.30
CA LYS A 85 0.00 -10.31 3.10
C LYS A 85 0.18 -10.54 4.59
N LEU A 86 0.20 -11.79 5.02
CA LEU A 86 0.42 -12.12 6.43
C LEU A 86 1.79 -11.65 6.91
N ASP A 87 2.84 -11.98 6.15
CA ASP A 87 4.19 -11.56 6.51
C ASP A 87 4.35 -10.06 6.41
N LEU A 88 3.67 -9.43 5.46
CA LEU A 88 3.69 -7.99 5.32
C LEU A 88 3.08 -7.31 6.55
N ARG A 89 1.97 -7.82 7.04
CA ARG A 89 1.34 -7.31 8.27
C ARG A 89 2.26 -7.45 9.47
N LYS A 90 2.97 -8.58 9.56
CA LYS A 90 3.95 -8.76 10.63
C LYS A 90 5.08 -7.75 10.55
N LYS A 91 5.54 -7.49 9.33
CA LYS A 91 6.62 -6.51 9.11
C LYS A 91 6.19 -5.12 9.54
N LEU A 92 4.96 -4.73 9.20
CA LEU A 92 4.42 -3.45 9.64
C LEU A 92 4.29 -3.38 11.16
N SER A 93 3.87 -4.48 11.78
CA SER A 93 3.76 -4.54 13.24
C SER A 93 5.13 -4.39 13.89
N ASP A 94 6.16 -5.03 13.32
CA ASP A 94 7.52 -4.92 13.83
C ASP A 94 8.05 -3.50 13.70
N MET A 95 7.58 -2.75 12.72
CA MET A 95 7.92 -1.34 12.53
C MET A 95 7.09 -0.41 13.41
N ASN A 96 6.18 -0.98 14.22
CA ASN A 96 5.24 -0.23 15.04
C ASN A 96 4.37 0.72 14.22
N TYR A 97 4.02 0.29 13.02
CA TYR A 97 3.19 1.11 12.15
C TYR A 97 1.79 1.28 12.72
N VAL A 98 1.30 2.51 12.73
CA VAL A 98 -0.10 2.82 13.02
C VAL A 98 -0.62 3.77 11.96
N HIS A 99 -1.93 3.73 11.72
CA HIS A 99 -2.54 4.63 10.76
C HIS A 99 -2.30 6.08 11.19
N PRO A 100 -2.00 6.99 10.23
CA PRO A 100 -1.72 8.39 10.58
C PRO A 100 -2.80 9.06 11.44
N GLU A 101 -4.06 8.67 11.26
CA GLU A 101 -5.16 9.25 12.03
C GLU A 101 -5.33 8.61 13.41
N SER A 102 -4.55 7.57 13.73
CA SER A 102 -4.60 6.91 15.04
C SER A 102 -3.86 7.67 16.13
N GLU A 103 -3.09 8.68 15.77
CA GLU A 103 -2.31 9.47 16.71
C GLU A 103 -3.06 10.68 17.22
#